data_fb92dbbec4cf816ca625345d3f359e2a
#
_entry.id   fb92dbbec4cf816ca625345d3f359e2a
#
_cell.length_a   1.000
_cell.length_b   1.000
_cell.length_c   1.000
_cell.angle_alpha   90.00
_cell.angle_beta   90.00
_cell.angle_gamma   90.00
#
_symmetry.space_group_name_H-M   'P 1'
#
loop_
_entity.id
_entity.type
_entity.pdbx_description
1 polymer ?
#
loop_
_entity_poly.entity_id
_entity_poly.type
_entity_poly.pdbx_seq_one_letter_code
_entity_poly.pdbx_strand_id
1 'polypeptide(L)'
;MLLLAAVFCTFLAGCTVSKRTEETTETPTAPEPPEPERERDENGQFVFDVPEVMNGLYCSPGLDFANSEDVEGTDYINCVILSAYAQDDLAGQIRLAIKNGNAFWINTQFLERGIVKDKWGKRYMAIAEDWQSEMDKVVATVREEGAFNYFLGFYMDEPLLNRFSVKNIYDFSKYNHDTFGKRYFICFAVEGIVPSEYNDGVTNGHMTKQYSTYITDAAYDMYWDFETYRDKYERINEKMKLELPDACRIWYIPWAYTTADKSMPAVRLMENQLLAHLNGMKEFLDGEEHKGGLMTFCWKGEHLGFYGMKEITEQGYWQNFFDRFKQIGREITGEQPE
;
A
#
# COMPACT_ATOMS: atom_id res chain seq x y z
N MET A 1 29.63 2.16 4.46
CA MET A 1 28.73 1.29 3.69
C MET A 1 27.40 2.02 3.60
N LEU A 2 27.40 3.08 2.81
CA LEU A 2 26.32 4.06 2.68
C LEU A 2 26.19 4.33 1.19
N LEU A 3 25.29 3.60 0.49
CA LEU A 3 24.94 3.91 -0.92
C LEU A 3 23.95 2.85 -1.45
N LEU A 4 22.69 2.91 -1.01
CA LEU A 4 21.65 2.10 -1.65
C LEU A 4 20.22 2.69 -1.59
N ALA A 5 20.04 3.87 -1.02
CA ALA A 5 18.72 4.50 -0.98
C ALA A 5 18.45 5.54 -2.09
N ALA A 6 19.33 5.71 -3.04
CA ALA A 6 19.27 6.85 -3.99
C ALA A 6 18.96 6.46 -5.45
N VAL A 7 18.40 5.30 -5.75
CA VAL A 7 18.22 4.85 -7.16
C VAL A 7 16.77 4.91 -7.67
N PHE A 8 15.82 5.34 -6.87
CA PHE A 8 14.39 5.16 -7.19
C PHE A 8 13.71 6.23 -8.06
N CYS A 9 14.36 7.25 -8.50
CA CYS A 9 13.68 8.34 -9.23
C CYS A 9 14.23 8.67 -10.61
N THR A 10 14.55 7.70 -11.47
CA THR A 10 14.85 8.07 -12.87
C THR A 10 14.68 6.92 -13.86
N PHE A 11 13.48 6.45 -14.12
CA PHE A 11 13.19 5.74 -15.37
C PHE A 11 11.72 5.92 -15.78
N LEU A 12 11.40 7.08 -16.31
CA LEU A 12 10.27 7.28 -17.21
C LEU A 12 10.79 7.93 -18.48
N ALA A 13 11.27 7.15 -19.41
CA ALA A 13 11.41 7.58 -20.81
C ALA A 13 11.46 6.36 -21.74
N GLY A 14 10.37 6.14 -22.46
CA GLY A 14 10.39 5.68 -23.83
C GLY A 14 10.65 4.19 -24.07
N CYS A 15 9.62 3.35 -24.02
CA CYS A 15 9.59 2.13 -24.79
C CYS A 15 8.53 2.21 -25.88
N THR A 16 8.99 2.43 -27.12
CA THR A 16 8.20 2.19 -28.33
C THR A 16 8.07 0.68 -28.52
N VAL A 17 6.87 0.15 -28.30
CA VAL A 17 6.55 -1.26 -28.52
C VAL A 17 6.27 -1.47 -29.99
N SER A 18 7.13 -2.25 -30.64
CA SER A 18 6.90 -2.81 -31.98
C SER A 18 5.82 -3.89 -31.90
N LYS A 19 4.70 -3.65 -32.58
CA LYS A 19 3.61 -4.61 -32.70
C LYS A 19 4.07 -5.82 -33.53
N ARG A 20 4.12 -6.97 -32.89
CA ARG A 20 4.15 -8.28 -33.55
C ARG A 20 2.76 -8.89 -33.37
N THR A 21 1.99 -8.93 -34.45
CA THR A 21 0.71 -9.63 -34.52
C THR A 21 1.00 -11.13 -34.62
N GLU A 22 0.76 -11.86 -33.54
CA GLU A 22 0.53 -13.31 -33.59
C GLU A 22 -0.98 -13.54 -33.52
N GLU A 23 -1.53 -14.12 -34.59
CA GLU A 23 -2.89 -14.64 -34.59
C GLU A 23 -2.95 -15.88 -33.68
N THR A 24 -3.44 -15.71 -32.47
CA THR A 24 -3.85 -16.82 -31.62
C THR A 24 -5.31 -17.14 -31.91
N THR A 25 -5.59 -18.31 -32.43
CA THR A 25 -6.94 -18.91 -32.53
C THR A 25 -7.43 -19.14 -31.07
N GLU A 26 -8.23 -18.23 -30.57
CA GLU A 26 -8.93 -18.40 -29.29
C GLU A 26 -9.96 -19.52 -29.40
N THR A 27 -9.80 -20.54 -28.62
CA THR A 27 -10.86 -21.55 -28.37
C THR A 27 -11.93 -20.83 -27.54
N PRO A 28 -13.23 -20.90 -27.93
CA PRO A 28 -14.27 -20.25 -27.14
C PRO A 28 -14.32 -20.85 -25.74
N THR A 29 -13.97 -20.08 -24.75
CA THR A 29 -14.20 -20.41 -23.35
C THR A 29 -15.70 -20.49 -23.11
N ALA A 30 -16.17 -21.53 -22.43
CA ALA A 30 -17.56 -21.62 -22.02
C ALA A 30 -17.90 -20.38 -21.16
N PRO A 31 -19.12 -19.81 -21.31
CA PRO A 31 -19.52 -18.66 -20.49
C PRO A 31 -19.41 -19.03 -19.02
N GLU A 32 -18.73 -18.19 -18.26
CA GLU A 32 -18.68 -18.31 -16.81
C GLU A 32 -20.12 -18.36 -16.25
N PRO A 33 -20.37 -19.19 -15.22
CA PRO A 33 -21.67 -19.18 -14.56
C PRO A 33 -21.92 -17.77 -14.03
N PRO A 34 -23.17 -17.26 -14.14
CA PRO A 34 -23.50 -15.95 -13.63
C PRO A 34 -23.13 -15.87 -12.14
N GLU A 35 -22.42 -14.81 -11.77
CA GLU A 35 -22.13 -14.54 -10.35
C GLU A 35 -23.43 -14.54 -9.55
N PRO A 36 -23.44 -15.10 -8.34
CA PRO A 36 -24.61 -15.04 -7.48
C PRO A 36 -24.98 -13.56 -7.27
N GLU A 37 -26.25 -13.20 -7.54
CA GLU A 37 -26.77 -11.87 -7.25
C GLU A 37 -26.58 -11.56 -5.76
N ARG A 38 -25.67 -10.63 -5.46
CA ARG A 38 -25.47 -10.16 -4.10
C ARG A 38 -26.54 -9.16 -3.73
N GLU A 39 -27.06 -9.27 -2.52
CA GLU A 39 -28.07 -8.35 -1.99
C GLU A 39 -27.51 -6.92 -1.93
N ARG A 40 -28.34 -5.94 -2.32
CA ARG A 40 -27.99 -4.51 -2.22
C ARG A 40 -28.96 -3.84 -1.24
N ASP A 41 -28.45 -2.87 -0.49
CA ASP A 41 -29.25 -2.05 0.39
C ASP A 41 -30.12 -1.02 -0.40
N GLU A 42 -30.91 -0.24 0.32
CA GLU A 42 -31.77 0.81 -0.24
C GLU A 42 -31.01 1.91 -1.00
N ASN A 43 -29.70 2.02 -0.79
CA ASN A 43 -28.79 2.95 -1.47
C ASN A 43 -28.07 2.31 -2.64
N GLY A 44 -28.38 1.05 -2.98
CA GLY A 44 -27.73 0.30 -4.04
C GLY A 44 -26.33 -0.21 -3.68
N GLN A 45 -25.94 -0.12 -2.41
CA GLN A 45 -24.70 -0.67 -1.93
C GLN A 45 -24.85 -2.17 -1.67
N PHE A 46 -23.80 -2.96 -1.93
CA PHE A 46 -23.84 -4.35 -1.57
C PHE A 46 -24.05 -4.52 -0.07
N VAL A 47 -25.04 -5.32 0.31
CA VAL A 47 -25.18 -5.77 1.69
C VAL A 47 -24.16 -6.85 1.90
N PHE A 48 -23.29 -6.59 2.82
CA PHE A 48 -22.34 -7.58 3.28
C PHE A 48 -22.69 -7.87 4.73
N ASP A 49 -22.73 -9.13 5.10
CA ASP A 49 -22.42 -9.51 6.47
C ASP A 49 -20.95 -9.11 6.69
N VAL A 50 -20.72 -7.79 6.75
CA VAL A 50 -19.43 -7.26 7.12
C VAL A 50 -19.31 -7.56 8.60
N PRO A 51 -18.49 -8.53 8.99
CA PRO A 51 -18.12 -8.64 10.38
C PRO A 51 -17.60 -7.27 10.81
N GLU A 52 -17.53 -6.95 12.08
CA GLU A 52 -16.93 -5.72 12.65
C GLU A 52 -15.54 -5.35 12.10
N VAL A 53 -15.10 -6.02 11.06
CA VAL A 53 -13.85 -5.88 10.30
C VAL A 53 -13.60 -4.45 9.82
N MET A 54 -14.64 -3.64 9.61
CA MET A 54 -14.46 -2.21 9.25
C MET A 54 -13.84 -1.38 10.39
N ASN A 55 -13.85 -1.87 11.61
CA ASN A 55 -13.11 -1.32 12.74
C ASN A 55 -11.91 -2.20 13.13
N GLY A 56 -11.68 -3.26 12.36
CA GLY A 56 -10.71 -4.29 12.65
C GLY A 56 -9.27 -3.95 12.25
N LEU A 57 -8.44 -4.92 12.52
CA LEU A 57 -7.09 -4.99 12.00
C LEU A 57 -7.12 -5.46 10.56
N TYR A 58 -6.16 -4.98 9.78
CA TYR A 58 -6.02 -5.39 8.39
C TYR A 58 -4.70 -6.11 8.15
N CYS A 59 -4.75 -7.11 7.26
CA CYS A 59 -3.57 -7.73 6.68
C CYS A 59 -3.61 -7.53 5.17
N SER A 60 -2.58 -6.89 4.64
CA SER A 60 -2.46 -6.54 3.23
C SER A 60 -1.17 -7.09 2.64
N PRO A 61 -1.19 -7.58 1.39
CA PRO A 61 0.02 -7.96 0.68
C PRO A 61 0.87 -6.75 0.26
N GLY A 62 0.39 -5.53 0.50
CA GLY A 62 1.10 -4.28 0.25
C GLY A 62 0.78 -3.62 -1.08
N LEU A 63 1.64 -2.70 -1.48
CA LEU A 63 1.63 -2.07 -2.80
C LEU A 63 1.97 -3.08 -3.89
N ASP A 64 1.66 -2.74 -5.12
CA ASP A 64 1.96 -3.48 -6.35
C ASP A 64 1.10 -4.72 -6.63
N PHE A 65 -0.05 -4.78 -6.00
CA PHE A 65 -0.94 -5.91 -6.08
C PHE A 65 -2.34 -5.59 -6.40
N ALA A 66 -2.45 -4.66 -7.24
CA ALA A 66 -3.68 -4.29 -7.92
C ALA A 66 -4.47 -5.50 -8.47
N ASN A 67 -3.85 -6.64 -8.62
CA ASN A 67 -4.53 -7.86 -9.01
C ASN A 67 -4.95 -8.62 -7.77
N SER A 68 -6.16 -8.33 -7.27
CA SER A 68 -6.81 -9.15 -6.24
C SER A 68 -6.85 -10.64 -6.61
N GLU A 69 -6.62 -11.00 -7.88
CA GLU A 69 -6.42 -12.39 -8.32
C GLU A 69 -5.32 -13.11 -7.54
N ASP A 70 -4.24 -12.40 -7.20
CA ASP A 70 -3.14 -12.99 -6.45
C ASP A 70 -3.49 -13.34 -5.00
N VAL A 71 -4.56 -12.75 -4.48
CA VAL A 71 -5.05 -12.99 -3.12
C VAL A 71 -6.40 -13.70 -3.12
N GLU A 72 -6.87 -14.17 -4.28
CA GLU A 72 -8.11 -14.91 -4.39
C GLU A 72 -8.06 -16.21 -3.55
N GLY A 73 -9.09 -16.41 -2.73
CA GLY A 73 -9.19 -17.59 -1.87
C GLY A 73 -8.20 -17.61 -0.70
N THR A 74 -7.52 -16.51 -0.39
CA THR A 74 -6.67 -16.44 0.80
C THR A 74 -7.51 -16.10 2.03
N ASP A 75 -7.25 -16.82 3.12
CA ASP A 75 -7.89 -16.64 4.43
C ASP A 75 -7.14 -15.68 5.36
N TYR A 76 -5.98 -15.19 4.92
CA TYR A 76 -5.07 -14.36 5.70
C TYR A 76 -4.93 -12.92 5.18
N ILE A 77 -5.64 -12.56 4.11
CA ILE A 77 -5.69 -11.22 3.53
C ILE A 77 -7.12 -10.70 3.58
N ASN A 78 -7.32 -9.50 4.12
CA ASN A 78 -8.62 -8.84 4.19
C ASN A 78 -8.59 -7.39 3.70
N CYS A 79 -7.45 -6.94 3.16
CA CYS A 79 -7.30 -5.58 2.65
C CYS A 79 -6.31 -5.55 1.48
N VAL A 80 -6.63 -4.74 0.46
CA VAL A 80 -5.77 -4.54 -0.72
C VAL A 80 -5.64 -3.06 -1.05
N ILE A 81 -4.62 -2.69 -1.82
CA ILE A 81 -4.45 -1.33 -2.37
C ILE A 81 -4.65 -1.41 -3.88
N LEU A 82 -5.60 -0.64 -4.39
CA LEU A 82 -5.96 -0.60 -5.81
C LEU A 82 -5.30 0.59 -6.49
N SER A 83 -5.00 0.42 -7.78
CA SER A 83 -4.49 1.48 -8.64
C SER A 83 -5.63 2.13 -9.43
N ALA A 84 -5.56 3.43 -9.63
CA ALA A 84 -6.55 4.21 -10.38
C ALA A 84 -5.92 5.03 -11.50
N TYR A 85 -4.81 4.58 -12.08
CA TYR A 85 -4.28 5.21 -13.28
C TYR A 85 -5.26 5.07 -14.45
N ALA A 86 -5.22 6.00 -15.40
CA ALA A 86 -6.13 6.03 -16.52
C ALA A 86 -6.11 4.77 -17.41
N GLN A 87 -5.01 4.00 -17.38
CA GLN A 87 -4.87 2.73 -18.09
C GLN A 87 -5.36 1.53 -17.29
N ASP A 88 -5.69 1.70 -16.00
CA ASP A 88 -6.06 0.61 -15.11
C ASP A 88 -7.56 0.36 -15.20
N ASP A 89 -7.96 -0.89 -15.10
CA ASP A 89 -9.36 -1.28 -14.92
C ASP A 89 -9.73 -1.21 -13.43
N LEU A 90 -9.93 0.01 -12.93
CA LEU A 90 -10.31 0.22 -11.54
C LEU A 90 -11.61 -0.51 -11.18
N ALA A 91 -12.61 -0.49 -12.08
CA ALA A 91 -13.87 -1.16 -11.83
C ALA A 91 -13.70 -2.69 -11.69
N GLY A 92 -12.88 -3.30 -12.55
CA GLY A 92 -12.53 -4.72 -12.45
C GLY A 92 -11.78 -5.04 -11.15
N GLN A 93 -10.81 -4.21 -10.76
CA GLN A 93 -10.10 -4.36 -9.50
C GLN A 93 -11.05 -4.28 -8.29
N ILE A 94 -11.99 -3.34 -8.30
CA ILE A 94 -13.01 -3.19 -7.23
C ILE A 94 -13.87 -4.45 -7.16
N ARG A 95 -14.41 -4.92 -8.29
CA ARG A 95 -15.23 -6.15 -8.32
C ARG A 95 -14.48 -7.34 -7.75
N LEU A 96 -13.21 -7.47 -8.07
CA LEU A 96 -12.38 -8.57 -7.59
C LEU A 96 -12.09 -8.46 -6.09
N ALA A 97 -11.80 -7.26 -5.59
CA ALA A 97 -11.64 -7.02 -4.15
C ALA A 97 -12.90 -7.40 -3.37
N ILE A 98 -14.09 -7.00 -3.86
CA ILE A 98 -15.37 -7.34 -3.24
C ILE A 98 -15.63 -8.85 -3.30
N LYS A 99 -15.38 -9.49 -4.44
CA LYS A 99 -15.53 -10.94 -4.62
C LYS A 99 -14.74 -11.72 -3.56
N ASN A 100 -13.56 -11.23 -3.22
CA ASN A 100 -12.67 -11.82 -2.23
C ASN A 100 -12.99 -11.40 -0.78
N GLY A 101 -13.99 -10.54 -0.57
CA GLY A 101 -14.32 -10.01 0.76
C GLY A 101 -13.31 -8.99 1.30
N ASN A 102 -12.44 -8.44 0.45
CA ASN A 102 -11.39 -7.52 0.86
C ASN A 102 -11.90 -6.07 0.93
N ALA A 103 -11.61 -5.39 2.03
CA ALA A 103 -11.60 -3.93 2.05
C ALA A 103 -10.46 -3.40 1.17
N PHE A 104 -10.57 -2.15 0.72
CA PHE A 104 -9.53 -1.62 -0.14
C PHE A 104 -9.25 -0.13 0.07
N TRP A 105 -8.01 0.24 -0.19
CA TRP A 105 -7.52 1.59 -0.39
C TRP A 105 -7.35 1.86 -1.88
N ILE A 106 -7.39 3.12 -2.28
CA ILE A 106 -7.03 3.52 -3.64
C ILE A 106 -5.81 4.43 -3.56
N ASN A 107 -4.75 4.04 -4.29
CA ASN A 107 -3.50 4.80 -4.35
C ASN A 107 -3.72 6.12 -5.10
N THR A 108 -3.25 7.23 -4.52
CA THR A 108 -3.40 8.58 -5.07
C THR A 108 -2.43 8.94 -6.20
N GLN A 109 -1.59 8.03 -6.64
CA GLN A 109 -0.63 8.26 -7.72
C GLN A 109 -1.27 8.76 -9.04
N PHE A 110 -2.56 8.50 -9.26
CA PHE A 110 -3.30 9.06 -10.41
C PHE A 110 -3.34 10.60 -10.41
N LEU A 111 -3.09 11.25 -9.28
CA LEU A 111 -3.01 12.72 -9.17
C LEU A 111 -1.65 13.28 -9.62
N GLU A 112 -0.64 12.45 -9.76
CA GLU A 112 0.72 12.85 -10.09
C GLU A 112 0.86 13.26 -11.56
N ARG A 113 1.60 14.33 -11.82
CA ARG A 113 1.91 14.83 -13.17
C ARG A 113 3.42 14.91 -13.42
N GLY A 114 4.19 14.30 -12.52
CA GLY A 114 5.64 14.22 -12.60
C GLY A 114 6.38 15.32 -11.84
N ILE A 115 7.69 15.14 -11.73
CA ILE A 115 8.55 16.05 -10.98
C ILE A 115 8.97 17.23 -11.86
N VAL A 116 8.67 18.42 -11.40
CA VAL A 116 9.03 19.70 -12.03
C VAL A 116 10.00 20.51 -11.16
N LYS A 117 10.56 21.59 -11.70
CA LYS A 117 11.41 22.51 -10.96
C LYS A 117 10.78 23.89 -10.93
N ASP A 118 10.83 24.56 -9.78
CA ASP A 118 10.49 25.97 -9.69
C ASP A 118 11.60 26.87 -10.28
N LYS A 119 11.37 28.17 -10.28
CA LYS A 119 12.33 29.16 -10.80
C LYS A 119 13.66 29.22 -10.04
N TRP A 120 13.74 28.62 -8.86
CA TRP A 120 14.97 28.51 -8.07
C TRP A 120 15.62 27.13 -8.17
N GLY A 121 15.06 26.23 -9.01
CA GLY A 121 15.57 24.88 -9.23
C GLY A 121 15.12 23.86 -8.19
N LYS A 122 14.26 24.23 -7.23
CA LYS A 122 13.70 23.29 -6.25
C LYS A 122 12.74 22.33 -6.96
N ARG A 123 12.93 21.05 -6.72
CA ARG A 123 12.08 19.98 -7.29
C ARG A 123 10.81 19.82 -6.45
N TYR A 124 9.68 19.64 -7.12
CA TYR A 124 8.40 19.31 -6.48
C TYR A 124 7.55 18.45 -7.42
N MET A 125 6.60 17.69 -6.83
CA MET A 125 5.60 16.95 -7.59
C MET A 125 4.56 17.93 -8.13
N ALA A 126 4.39 17.94 -9.46
CA ALA A 126 3.23 18.57 -10.07
C ALA A 126 2.02 17.67 -9.90
N ILE A 127 0.90 18.25 -9.53
CA ILE A 127 -0.37 17.56 -9.36
C ILE A 127 -1.38 17.99 -10.41
N ALA A 128 -2.41 17.17 -10.65
CA ALA A 128 -3.53 17.54 -11.49
C ALA A 128 -4.13 18.87 -11.05
N GLU A 129 -4.37 19.80 -11.96
CA GLU A 129 -5.01 21.09 -11.64
C GLU A 129 -6.45 20.88 -11.13
N ASP A 130 -7.14 19.86 -11.66
CA ASP A 130 -8.50 19.44 -11.31
C ASP A 130 -8.51 18.20 -10.40
N TRP A 131 -7.53 18.07 -9.52
CA TRP A 131 -7.34 16.90 -8.66
C TRP A 131 -8.58 16.50 -7.85
N GLN A 132 -9.41 17.46 -7.44
CA GLN A 132 -10.68 17.18 -6.76
C GLN A 132 -11.65 16.43 -7.68
N SER A 133 -11.78 16.91 -8.92
CA SER A 133 -12.61 16.22 -9.93
C SER A 133 -12.09 14.82 -10.26
N GLU A 134 -10.78 14.62 -10.23
CA GLU A 134 -10.17 13.29 -10.41
C GLU A 134 -10.52 12.36 -9.24
N MET A 135 -10.43 12.84 -8.00
CA MET A 135 -10.87 12.07 -6.83
C MET A 135 -12.37 11.76 -6.88
N ASP A 136 -13.20 12.73 -7.30
CA ASP A 136 -14.65 12.55 -7.46
C ASP A 136 -14.97 11.44 -8.46
N LYS A 137 -14.29 11.39 -9.61
CA LYS A 137 -14.45 10.33 -10.63
C LYS A 137 -14.10 8.95 -10.08
N VAL A 138 -13.01 8.86 -9.34
CA VAL A 138 -12.60 7.60 -8.70
C VAL A 138 -13.67 7.12 -7.72
N VAL A 139 -14.17 8.01 -6.86
CA VAL A 139 -15.21 7.66 -5.89
C VAL A 139 -16.55 7.38 -6.58
N ALA A 140 -16.85 8.05 -7.71
CA ALA A 140 -18.03 7.72 -8.52
C ALA A 140 -17.96 6.26 -9.01
N THR A 141 -16.81 5.82 -9.55
CA THR A 141 -16.61 4.41 -9.95
C THR A 141 -16.81 3.45 -8.77
N VAL A 142 -16.28 3.78 -7.59
CA VAL A 142 -16.50 2.96 -6.38
C VAL A 142 -18.00 2.84 -6.05
N ARG A 143 -18.75 3.94 -6.19
CA ARG A 143 -20.19 3.95 -5.94
C ARG A 143 -20.99 3.20 -7.01
N GLU A 144 -20.60 3.34 -8.28
CA GLU A 144 -21.20 2.63 -9.40
C GLU A 144 -21.07 1.11 -9.26
N GLU A 145 -19.92 0.65 -8.74
CA GLU A 145 -19.71 -0.76 -8.41
C GLU A 145 -20.39 -1.21 -7.09
N GLY A 146 -21.10 -0.30 -6.40
CA GLY A 146 -21.77 -0.58 -5.13
C GLY A 146 -20.81 -0.90 -3.98
N ALA A 147 -19.57 -0.46 -4.08
CA ALA A 147 -18.46 -0.86 -3.21
C ALA A 147 -18.08 0.16 -2.14
N PHE A 148 -18.87 1.23 -1.97
CA PHE A 148 -18.48 2.34 -1.10
C PHE A 148 -18.21 1.91 0.35
N ASN A 149 -18.91 0.90 0.85
CA ASN A 149 -18.70 0.37 2.20
C ASN A 149 -17.37 -0.40 2.36
N TYR A 150 -16.81 -0.95 1.28
CA TYR A 150 -15.49 -1.61 1.27
C TYR A 150 -14.34 -0.64 1.03
N PHE A 151 -14.63 0.51 0.49
CA PHE A 151 -13.68 1.58 0.26
C PHE A 151 -13.30 2.21 1.59
N LEU A 152 -12.10 1.94 2.07
CA LEU A 152 -11.55 2.54 3.29
C LEU A 152 -11.22 4.01 3.07
N GLY A 153 -10.69 4.35 1.91
CA GLY A 153 -10.25 5.69 1.55
C GLY A 153 -9.03 5.68 0.64
N PHE A 154 -8.33 6.79 0.62
CA PHE A 154 -7.15 6.94 -0.23
C PHE A 154 -5.86 6.61 0.53
N TYR A 155 -4.92 6.02 -0.21
CA TYR A 155 -3.57 5.72 0.22
C TYR A 155 -2.57 6.59 -0.52
N MET A 156 -1.56 7.10 0.17
CA MET A 156 -0.50 7.92 -0.41
C MET A 156 0.86 7.39 0.00
N ASP A 157 1.66 7.01 -0.99
CA ASP A 157 2.95 6.40 -0.80
C ASP A 157 4.07 7.42 -0.77
N GLU A 158 4.88 7.42 0.27
CA GLU A 158 6.08 8.25 0.47
C GLU A 158 5.95 9.70 -0.06
N PRO A 159 4.86 10.43 0.24
CA PRO A 159 4.57 11.68 -0.47
C PRO A 159 5.66 12.73 -0.34
N LEU A 160 6.32 12.83 0.81
CA LEU A 160 7.37 13.82 1.01
C LEU A 160 8.65 13.46 0.26
N LEU A 161 9.01 12.17 0.18
CA LEU A 161 10.11 11.69 -0.64
C LEU A 161 9.80 11.90 -2.12
N ASN A 162 8.56 11.66 -2.53
CA ASN A 162 8.04 11.91 -3.87
C ASN A 162 7.78 13.39 -4.18
N ARG A 163 8.27 14.29 -3.32
CA ARG A 163 8.27 15.74 -3.53
C ARG A 163 6.92 16.44 -3.44
N PHE A 164 5.90 15.80 -2.89
CA PHE A 164 4.70 16.52 -2.50
C PHE A 164 5.01 17.52 -1.38
N SER A 165 4.28 18.61 -1.33
CA SER A 165 4.31 19.49 -0.16
C SER A 165 3.41 18.97 0.94
N VAL A 166 3.71 19.28 2.20
CA VAL A 166 2.80 18.99 3.33
C VAL A 166 1.41 19.61 3.14
N LYS A 167 1.34 20.74 2.41
CA LYS A 167 0.07 21.37 2.06
C LYS A 167 -0.77 20.51 1.10
N ASN A 168 -0.15 19.87 0.11
CA ASN A 168 -0.88 18.96 -0.79
C ASN A 168 -1.47 17.80 0.00
N ILE A 169 -0.70 17.21 0.89
CA ILE A 169 -1.15 16.11 1.76
C ILE A 169 -2.36 16.55 2.60
N TYR A 170 -2.25 17.73 3.22
CA TYR A 170 -3.36 18.31 3.99
C TYR A 170 -4.59 18.54 3.13
N ASP A 171 -4.44 19.16 1.96
CA ASP A 171 -5.57 19.49 1.08
C ASP A 171 -6.29 18.21 0.61
N PHE A 172 -5.55 17.17 0.24
CA PHE A 172 -6.12 15.90 -0.21
C PHE A 172 -6.82 15.16 0.92
N SER A 173 -6.16 15.04 2.08
CA SER A 173 -6.76 14.37 3.25
C SER A 173 -8.00 15.11 3.76
N LYS A 174 -7.96 16.45 3.77
CA LYS A 174 -9.11 17.28 4.13
C LYS A 174 -10.27 17.10 3.15
N TYR A 175 -9.99 17.16 1.84
CA TYR A 175 -11.03 16.98 0.82
C TYR A 175 -11.69 15.61 0.92
N ASN A 176 -10.88 14.56 1.08
CA ASN A 176 -11.37 13.21 1.29
C ASN A 176 -12.28 13.10 2.53
N HIS A 177 -11.86 13.70 3.65
CA HIS A 177 -12.64 13.72 4.88
C HIS A 177 -13.97 14.45 4.69
N ASP A 178 -13.92 15.69 4.18
CA ASP A 178 -15.09 16.58 4.12
C ASP A 178 -16.09 16.15 3.04
N THR A 179 -15.62 15.56 1.93
CA THR A 179 -16.47 15.22 0.79
C THR A 179 -16.99 13.79 0.84
N PHE A 180 -16.14 12.85 1.28
CA PHE A 180 -16.47 11.43 1.23
C PHE A 180 -16.64 10.78 2.59
N GLY A 181 -16.19 11.43 3.68
CA GLY A 181 -16.18 10.85 5.02
C GLY A 181 -15.32 9.61 5.16
N LYS A 182 -14.25 9.50 4.33
CA LYS A 182 -13.38 8.32 4.25
C LYS A 182 -12.05 8.56 4.93
N ARG A 183 -11.37 7.49 5.25
CA ARG A 183 -10.05 7.46 5.88
C ARG A 183 -8.97 7.92 4.89
N TYR A 184 -7.85 8.42 5.39
CA TYR A 184 -6.69 8.80 4.59
C TYR A 184 -5.43 8.18 5.17
N PHE A 185 -4.78 7.33 4.39
CA PHE A 185 -3.62 6.57 4.82
C PHE A 185 -2.35 7.12 4.16
N ILE A 186 -1.32 7.36 4.96
CA ILE A 186 -0.01 7.76 4.47
C ILE A 186 1.05 6.76 4.90
N CYS A 187 1.84 6.29 3.93
CA CYS A 187 3.12 5.65 4.19
C CYS A 187 4.22 6.71 4.11
N PHE A 188 5.02 6.83 5.15
CA PHE A 188 6.14 7.74 5.19
C PHE A 188 7.44 7.00 4.91
N ALA A 189 8.28 7.56 4.03
CA ALA A 189 9.69 7.27 4.12
C ALA A 189 10.26 7.85 5.42
N VAL A 190 11.24 7.20 6.01
CA VAL A 190 11.90 7.63 7.26
C VAL A 190 12.35 9.09 7.22
N GLU A 191 12.82 9.55 6.07
CA GLU A 191 13.25 10.93 5.83
C GLU A 191 12.12 11.95 6.05
N GLY A 192 10.89 11.57 5.84
CA GLY A 192 9.71 12.40 6.09
C GLY A 192 9.37 12.58 7.57
N ILE A 193 9.85 11.65 8.43
CA ILE A 193 9.58 11.63 9.87
C ILE A 193 10.74 12.27 10.66
N VAL A 194 11.98 11.93 10.31
CA VAL A 194 13.21 12.37 10.98
C VAL A 194 14.19 13.05 10.03
N PRO A 195 13.81 14.16 9.42
CA PRO A 195 14.58 14.79 8.32
C PRO A 195 16.01 15.20 8.75
N SER A 196 16.22 15.54 10.01
CA SER A 196 17.53 15.96 10.50
C SER A 196 18.58 14.83 10.52
N GLU A 197 18.15 13.58 10.47
CA GLU A 197 19.05 12.43 10.56
C GLU A 197 19.35 11.79 9.21
N TYR A 198 18.41 11.91 8.27
CA TYR A 198 18.45 11.20 7.00
C TYR A 198 18.27 12.13 5.79
N ASN A 199 17.98 13.41 6.05
CA ASN A 199 17.61 14.33 4.98
C ASN A 199 18.78 15.24 4.59
N ASP A 200 19.31 15.01 3.43
CA ASP A 200 20.26 15.87 2.71
C ASP A 200 19.55 16.85 1.73
N GLY A 201 18.33 17.25 2.06
CA GLY A 201 17.48 18.10 1.19
C GLY A 201 16.62 17.29 0.21
N VAL A 202 16.45 15.99 0.45
CA VAL A 202 15.69 15.10 -0.43
C VAL A 202 14.19 15.38 -0.37
N THR A 203 13.63 15.66 0.81
CA THR A 203 12.18 15.89 0.97
C THR A 203 11.76 17.36 0.86
N ASN A 204 10.48 17.61 0.63
CA ASN A 204 9.88 18.95 0.59
C ASN A 204 9.29 19.40 1.93
N GLY A 205 9.86 18.97 3.03
CA GLY A 205 9.44 19.27 4.38
C GLY A 205 9.28 18.01 5.23
N HIS A 206 8.72 18.17 6.40
CA HIS A 206 8.34 17.09 7.30
C HIS A 206 6.92 17.30 7.78
N MET A 207 6.24 16.21 8.12
CA MET A 207 4.89 16.26 8.64
C MET A 207 4.88 16.93 10.02
N THR A 208 3.82 17.68 10.29
CA THR A 208 3.54 18.27 11.60
C THR A 208 2.08 18.05 11.96
N LYS A 209 1.74 18.10 13.25
CA LYS A 209 0.36 17.95 13.74
C LYS A 209 -0.67 18.83 13.01
N GLN A 210 -0.27 20.02 12.56
CA GLN A 210 -1.13 20.92 11.79
C GLN A 210 -1.54 20.32 10.44
N TYR A 211 -0.59 19.70 9.73
CA TYR A 211 -0.83 19.16 8.40
C TYR A 211 -1.33 17.71 8.40
N SER A 212 -1.24 17.03 9.54
CA SER A 212 -1.73 15.66 9.71
C SER A 212 -3.18 15.54 10.19
N THR A 213 -3.85 16.66 10.46
CA THR A 213 -5.17 16.71 11.12
C THR A 213 -6.22 15.73 10.55
N TYR A 214 -6.19 15.47 9.24
CA TYR A 214 -7.13 14.60 8.55
C TYR A 214 -6.54 13.23 8.15
N ILE A 215 -5.34 12.93 8.63
CA ILE A 215 -4.72 11.61 8.47
C ILE A 215 -5.30 10.68 9.52
N THR A 216 -5.85 9.57 9.08
CA THR A 216 -6.49 8.58 9.95
C THR A 216 -5.67 7.33 10.12
N ASP A 217 -4.75 7.08 9.20
CA ASP A 217 -3.89 5.91 9.13
C ASP A 217 -2.49 6.30 8.69
N ALA A 218 -1.49 5.73 9.32
CA ALA A 218 -0.11 6.01 8.98
C ALA A 218 0.77 4.77 9.13
N ALA A 219 1.77 4.69 8.28
CA ALA A 219 2.86 3.74 8.36
C ALA A 219 4.17 4.45 8.06
N TYR A 220 5.27 3.77 8.31
CA TYR A 220 6.56 4.12 7.74
C TYR A 220 7.24 2.87 7.19
N ASP A 221 8.03 3.05 6.18
CA ASP A 221 8.84 1.99 5.62
C ASP A 221 10.31 2.17 6.00
N MET A 222 10.86 1.12 6.54
CA MET A 222 12.27 1.02 6.88
C MET A 222 12.70 -0.44 6.82
N TYR A 223 13.63 -0.75 5.91
CA TYR A 223 14.02 -2.13 5.59
C TYR A 223 15.44 -2.40 6.06
N TRP A 224 15.67 -2.29 7.37
CA TRP A 224 16.94 -2.55 8.02
C TRP A 224 16.84 -3.81 8.88
N ASP A 225 17.98 -4.38 9.22
CA ASP A 225 18.05 -5.49 10.16
C ASP A 225 17.41 -5.10 11.50
N PHE A 226 16.28 -5.74 11.82
CA PHE A 226 15.44 -5.34 12.95
C PHE A 226 16.14 -5.50 14.30
N GLU A 227 16.87 -6.60 14.48
CA GLU A 227 17.56 -6.86 15.76
C GLU A 227 18.68 -5.85 16.00
N THR A 228 19.39 -5.48 14.93
CA THR A 228 20.49 -4.49 15.03
C THR A 228 19.99 -3.07 15.24
N TYR A 229 18.82 -2.72 14.71
CA TYR A 229 18.32 -1.35 14.67
C TYR A 229 16.98 -1.14 15.39
N ARG A 230 16.61 -2.02 16.30
CA ARG A 230 15.33 -1.98 17.03
C ARG A 230 15.10 -0.62 17.72
N ASP A 231 16.09 -0.08 18.38
CA ASP A 231 16.03 1.23 19.03
C ASP A 231 15.72 2.38 18.06
N LYS A 232 16.16 2.26 16.81
CA LYS A 232 15.84 3.24 15.78
C LYS A 232 14.40 3.10 15.32
N TYR A 233 13.89 1.87 15.16
CA TYR A 233 12.48 1.62 14.85
C TYR A 233 11.56 2.20 15.92
N GLU A 234 11.85 1.95 17.20
CA GLU A 234 11.10 2.50 18.33
C GLU A 234 11.08 4.03 18.30
N ARG A 235 12.24 4.66 18.12
CA ARG A 235 12.37 6.12 18.05
C ARG A 235 11.62 6.73 16.87
N ILE A 236 11.66 6.10 15.70
CA ILE A 236 10.94 6.59 14.51
C ILE A 236 9.44 6.47 14.74
N ASN A 237 8.98 5.36 15.30
CA ASN A 237 7.59 5.15 15.65
C ASN A 237 7.07 6.21 16.63
N GLU A 238 7.80 6.49 17.70
CA GLU A 238 7.48 7.56 18.64
C GLU A 238 7.41 8.93 17.96
N LYS A 239 8.41 9.24 17.12
CA LYS A 239 8.45 10.50 16.38
C LYS A 239 7.25 10.65 15.43
N MET A 240 6.92 9.61 14.70
CA MET A 240 5.75 9.62 13.82
C MET A 240 4.48 9.91 14.61
N LYS A 241 4.26 9.23 15.72
CA LYS A 241 3.09 9.41 16.57
C LYS A 241 2.96 10.83 17.14
N LEU A 242 4.06 11.48 17.45
CA LEU A 242 4.05 12.87 17.95
C LEU A 242 3.48 13.86 16.90
N GLU A 243 3.60 13.56 15.62
CA GLU A 243 3.20 14.44 14.53
C GLU A 243 1.85 14.04 13.91
N LEU A 244 1.19 13.02 14.45
CA LEU A 244 -0.09 12.50 13.99
C LEU A 244 -1.23 12.83 14.99
N PRO A 245 -2.50 12.78 14.58
CA PRO A 245 -3.64 12.79 15.49
C PRO A 245 -3.56 11.62 16.47
N ASP A 246 -3.98 11.84 17.71
CA ASP A 246 -3.90 10.81 18.75
C ASP A 246 -4.70 9.54 18.40
N ALA A 247 -5.79 9.67 17.65
CA ALA A 247 -6.61 8.54 17.17
C ALA A 247 -6.13 7.92 15.84
N CYS A 248 -4.97 8.35 15.33
CA CYS A 248 -4.43 7.81 14.08
C CYS A 248 -4.05 6.34 14.27
N ARG A 249 -4.50 5.50 13.34
CA ARG A 249 -4.18 4.07 13.34
C ARG A 249 -2.81 3.83 12.75
N ILE A 250 -1.99 3.06 13.45
CA ILE A 250 -0.62 2.77 13.02
C ILE A 250 -0.55 1.42 12.31
N TRP A 251 0.03 1.45 11.13
CA TRP A 251 0.32 0.28 10.33
C TRP A 251 1.82 0.01 10.34
N TYR A 252 2.17 -1.26 10.19
CA TYR A 252 3.56 -1.68 10.11
C TYR A 252 3.82 -2.37 8.79
N ILE A 253 5.01 -2.11 8.21
CA ILE A 253 5.40 -2.61 6.90
C ILE A 253 6.57 -3.57 7.04
N PRO A 254 6.31 -4.89 7.15
CA PRO A 254 7.36 -5.88 7.13
C PRO A 254 8.12 -5.91 5.81
N TRP A 255 9.42 -6.02 5.89
CA TRP A 255 10.29 -6.23 4.75
C TRP A 255 10.05 -7.63 4.14
N ALA A 256 9.69 -7.68 2.87
CA ALA A 256 9.31 -8.91 2.16
C ALA A 256 9.84 -8.98 0.72
N TYR A 257 10.99 -8.37 0.45
CA TYR A 257 11.62 -8.36 -0.87
C TYR A 257 13.13 -8.54 -0.81
N THR A 258 13.73 -8.84 -1.96
CA THR A 258 15.18 -8.79 -2.15
C THR A 258 15.53 -8.10 -3.46
N THR A 259 16.59 -7.29 -3.43
CA THR A 259 17.22 -6.72 -4.63
C THR A 259 18.28 -7.65 -5.20
N ALA A 260 18.45 -8.82 -4.61
CA ALA A 260 19.61 -9.63 -4.82
C ALA A 260 19.78 -10.04 -6.28
N ASP A 261 20.98 -9.83 -6.76
CA ASP A 261 21.63 -10.79 -7.63
C ASP A 261 21.17 -12.20 -7.21
N LYS A 262 20.44 -12.89 -8.09
CA LYS A 262 19.76 -14.18 -7.90
C LYS A 262 20.62 -15.32 -7.32
N SER A 263 21.72 -15.00 -6.64
CA SER A 263 22.55 -15.99 -5.99
C SER A 263 21.83 -16.59 -4.79
N MET A 264 21.36 -17.80 -4.96
CA MET A 264 20.56 -18.59 -4.01
C MET A 264 21.07 -18.63 -2.56
N PRO A 265 22.39 -18.57 -2.25
CA PRO A 265 22.86 -18.52 -0.87
C PRO A 265 22.46 -17.22 -0.13
N ALA A 266 22.47 -16.08 -0.82
CA ALA A 266 22.11 -14.78 -0.21
C ALA A 266 20.61 -14.71 0.11
N VAL A 267 19.76 -15.22 -0.77
CA VAL A 267 18.30 -15.27 -0.57
C VAL A 267 17.94 -16.10 0.66
N ARG A 268 18.59 -17.24 0.88
CA ARG A 268 18.36 -18.09 2.06
C ARG A 268 18.77 -17.43 3.37
N LEU A 269 19.91 -16.73 3.36
CA LEU A 269 20.41 -16.06 4.56
C LEU A 269 19.50 -14.91 5.01
N MET A 270 18.76 -14.30 4.08
CA MET A 270 17.83 -13.22 4.40
C MET A 270 16.59 -13.70 5.13
N GLU A 271 16.15 -14.96 4.99
CA GLU A 271 14.90 -15.43 5.58
C GLU A 271 14.83 -15.18 7.09
N ASN A 272 15.91 -15.42 7.83
CA ASN A 272 15.95 -15.17 9.26
C ASN A 272 15.82 -13.67 9.60
N GLN A 273 16.43 -12.79 8.81
CA GLN A 273 16.30 -11.34 8.98
C GLN A 273 14.88 -10.88 8.69
N LEU A 274 14.26 -11.41 7.64
CA LEU A 274 12.87 -11.12 7.28
C LEU A 274 11.90 -11.61 8.35
N LEU A 275 12.14 -12.81 8.91
CA LEU A 275 11.35 -13.35 10.03
C LEU A 275 11.49 -12.48 11.28
N ALA A 276 12.69 -12.05 11.63
CA ALA A 276 12.93 -11.17 12.77
C ALA A 276 12.21 -9.83 12.56
N HIS A 277 12.29 -9.27 11.35
CA HIS A 277 11.61 -8.03 11.00
C HIS A 277 10.08 -8.17 11.07
N LEU A 278 9.51 -9.23 10.48
CA LEU A 278 8.08 -9.50 10.50
C LEU A 278 7.55 -9.66 11.94
N ASN A 279 8.25 -10.44 12.77
CA ASN A 279 7.86 -10.64 14.17
C ASN A 279 7.99 -9.35 14.99
N GLY A 280 9.03 -8.55 14.74
CA GLY A 280 9.20 -7.25 15.40
C GLY A 280 8.10 -6.26 15.02
N MET A 281 7.70 -6.19 13.74
CA MET A 281 6.58 -5.36 13.30
C MET A 281 5.26 -5.83 13.90
N LYS A 282 5.06 -7.16 14.02
CA LYS A 282 3.88 -7.72 14.71
C LYS A 282 3.87 -7.37 16.20
N GLU A 283 5.02 -7.43 16.86
CA GLU A 283 5.16 -7.04 18.28
C GLU A 283 4.78 -5.55 18.47
N PHE A 284 5.27 -4.67 17.60
CA PHE A 284 4.90 -3.26 17.64
C PHE A 284 3.39 -3.07 17.42
N LEU A 285 2.82 -3.74 16.41
CA LEU A 285 1.38 -3.69 16.16
C LEU A 285 0.57 -4.14 17.38
N ASP A 286 1.01 -5.19 18.05
CA ASP A 286 0.31 -5.70 19.24
C ASP A 286 0.33 -4.71 20.40
N GLY A 287 1.39 -3.91 20.50
CA GLY A 287 1.56 -2.86 21.50
C GLY A 287 0.80 -1.57 21.22
N GLU A 288 0.24 -1.37 20.00
CA GLU A 288 -0.47 -0.15 19.65
C GLU A 288 -1.85 -0.06 20.30
N GLU A 289 -2.23 1.14 20.71
CA GLU A 289 -3.58 1.46 21.17
C GLU A 289 -4.54 1.52 19.97
N HIS A 290 -4.14 2.21 18.91
CA HIS A 290 -4.92 2.38 17.68
C HIS A 290 -4.25 1.60 16.54
N LYS A 291 -4.64 0.34 16.42
CA LYS A 291 -4.07 -0.60 15.45
C LYS A 291 -4.67 -0.39 14.06
N GLY A 292 -3.84 -0.27 13.07
CA GLY A 292 -4.22 -0.23 11.65
C GLY A 292 -4.10 -1.61 11.01
N GLY A 293 -2.91 -2.16 10.96
CA GLY A 293 -2.66 -3.47 10.38
C GLY A 293 -1.20 -3.74 10.02
N LEU A 294 -1.05 -4.82 9.29
CA LEU A 294 0.21 -5.19 8.64
C LEU A 294 0.06 -5.08 7.12
N MET A 295 1.05 -4.49 6.47
CA MET A 295 1.12 -4.39 5.02
C MET A 295 2.54 -4.75 4.59
N THR A 296 2.73 -5.85 3.88
CA THR A 296 4.09 -6.23 3.45
C THR A 296 4.58 -5.37 2.28
N PHE A 297 5.88 -5.15 2.19
CA PHE A 297 6.51 -4.70 0.97
C PHE A 297 7.67 -5.63 0.61
N CYS A 298 7.58 -6.36 -0.49
CA CYS A 298 6.47 -6.39 -1.44
C CYS A 298 6.04 -7.84 -1.75
N TRP A 299 4.84 -7.99 -2.27
CA TRP A 299 4.29 -9.28 -2.69
C TRP A 299 4.93 -9.78 -3.99
N LYS A 300 4.90 -8.93 -5.01
CA LYS A 300 5.61 -9.06 -6.29
C LYS A 300 6.44 -7.81 -6.53
N GLY A 301 7.56 -7.91 -7.15
CA GLY A 301 8.47 -6.80 -7.35
C GLY A 301 9.26 -6.83 -8.65
N GLU A 302 9.05 -7.84 -9.51
CA GLU A 302 9.86 -8.01 -10.73
C GLU A 302 9.83 -6.78 -11.64
N HIS A 303 8.68 -6.13 -11.76
CA HIS A 303 8.53 -4.90 -12.55
C HIS A 303 9.24 -3.68 -11.94
N LEU A 304 9.57 -3.72 -10.65
CA LEU A 304 10.36 -2.71 -9.92
C LEU A 304 11.85 -3.06 -9.86
N GLY A 305 12.25 -4.22 -10.39
CA GLY A 305 13.63 -4.74 -10.31
C GLY A 305 13.95 -5.44 -8.99
N PHE A 306 12.92 -5.82 -8.22
CA PHE A 306 13.01 -6.64 -7.03
C PHE A 306 12.43 -8.03 -7.25
N TYR A 307 12.55 -8.86 -6.23
CA TYR A 307 11.78 -10.10 -6.09
C TYR A 307 11.00 -10.02 -4.79
N GLY A 308 9.69 -10.07 -4.90
CA GLY A 308 8.79 -10.04 -3.77
C GLY A 308 8.57 -11.41 -3.13
N MET A 309 7.81 -11.42 -2.05
CA MET A 309 7.54 -12.62 -1.27
C MET A 309 6.97 -13.76 -2.11
N LYS A 310 5.99 -13.51 -2.96
CA LYS A 310 5.36 -14.53 -3.82
C LYS A 310 6.37 -15.14 -4.79
N GLU A 311 7.10 -14.31 -5.50
CA GLU A 311 8.06 -14.74 -6.51
C GLU A 311 9.19 -15.62 -5.93
N ILE A 312 9.60 -15.33 -4.70
CA ILE A 312 10.63 -16.07 -3.99
C ILE A 312 10.06 -17.39 -3.43
N THR A 313 8.84 -17.37 -2.89
CA THR A 313 8.23 -18.58 -2.32
C THR A 313 7.81 -19.58 -3.39
N GLU A 314 7.39 -19.13 -4.57
CA GLU A 314 7.15 -20.00 -5.72
C GLU A 314 8.40 -20.73 -6.20
N GLN A 315 9.59 -20.19 -5.93
CA GLN A 315 10.88 -20.83 -6.17
C GLN A 315 11.32 -21.77 -5.04
N GLY A 316 10.50 -21.95 -3.99
CA GLY A 316 10.78 -22.83 -2.86
C GLY A 316 11.64 -22.21 -1.75
N TYR A 317 11.81 -20.87 -1.75
CA TYR A 317 12.53 -20.14 -0.70
C TYR A 317 11.57 -19.40 0.22
N TRP A 318 12.03 -18.93 1.37
CA TRP A 318 11.29 -18.15 2.37
C TRP A 318 9.98 -18.80 2.81
N GLN A 319 9.91 -20.13 2.85
CA GLN A 319 8.68 -20.84 3.24
C GLN A 319 8.30 -20.54 4.69
N ASN A 320 9.28 -20.51 5.62
CA ASN A 320 9.02 -20.21 7.03
C ASN A 320 8.54 -18.77 7.21
N PHE A 321 9.10 -17.81 6.45
CA PHE A 321 8.65 -16.42 6.45
C PHE A 321 7.20 -16.32 5.95
N PHE A 322 6.89 -16.97 4.84
CA PHE A 322 5.56 -16.94 4.25
C PHE A 322 4.52 -17.64 5.14
N ASP A 323 4.88 -18.77 5.73
CA ASP A 323 3.98 -19.47 6.68
C ASP A 323 3.72 -18.62 7.94
N ARG A 324 4.74 -17.91 8.43
CA ARG A 324 4.57 -16.99 9.54
C ARG A 324 3.70 -15.79 9.16
N PHE A 325 3.86 -15.24 7.96
CA PHE A 325 3.00 -14.17 7.45
C PHE A 325 1.54 -14.62 7.36
N LYS A 326 1.27 -15.80 6.81
CA LYS A 326 -0.07 -16.38 6.75
C LYS A 326 -0.66 -16.58 8.16
N GLN A 327 0.14 -17.10 9.09
CA GLN A 327 -0.31 -17.26 10.46
C GLN A 327 -0.72 -15.92 11.08
N ILE A 328 0.10 -14.90 10.97
CA ILE A 328 -0.20 -13.54 11.46
C ILE A 328 -1.45 -12.98 10.77
N GLY A 329 -1.57 -13.19 9.47
CA GLY A 329 -2.75 -12.77 8.71
C GLY A 329 -4.03 -13.40 9.25
N ARG A 330 -4.06 -14.70 9.52
CA ARG A 330 -5.20 -15.39 10.14
C ARG A 330 -5.51 -14.88 11.55
N GLU A 331 -4.48 -14.62 12.35
CA GLU A 331 -4.66 -13.97 13.66
C GLU A 331 -5.37 -12.60 13.53
N ILE A 332 -5.03 -11.85 12.48
CA ILE A 332 -5.60 -10.53 12.19
C ILE A 332 -7.03 -10.64 11.64
N THR A 333 -7.27 -11.54 10.71
CA THR A 333 -8.59 -11.73 10.08
C THR A 333 -9.59 -12.42 10.99
N GLY A 334 -9.14 -12.97 12.12
CA GLY A 334 -9.98 -13.70 13.08
C GLY A 334 -10.26 -15.15 12.67
N GLU A 335 -9.60 -15.66 11.64
CA GLU A 335 -9.68 -17.05 11.25
C GLU A 335 -8.77 -17.90 12.13
N GLN A 336 -9.36 -18.89 12.84
CA GLN A 336 -8.57 -19.82 13.64
C GLN A 336 -7.94 -20.86 12.72
N PRO A 337 -6.67 -21.22 12.91
CA PRO A 337 -6.08 -22.34 12.16
C PRO A 337 -6.85 -23.61 12.48
N GLU A 338 -7.24 -24.35 11.45
CA GLU A 338 -7.82 -25.67 11.57
C GLU A 338 -6.87 -26.69 12.22
#